data_c7986d667ac07d10ade6dbb2f7b4cde0
#
_entry.id   c7986d667ac07d10ade6dbb2f7b4cde0
#
_cell.length_a   1.000
_cell.length_b   1.000
_cell.length_c   1.000
_cell.angle_alpha   90.00
_cell.angle_beta   90.00
_cell.angle_gamma   90.00
#
_symmetry.space_group_name_H-M   'P 1'
#
loop_
_entity.id
_entity.type
_entity.pdbx_description
1 polymer ?
#
loop_
_entity_poly.entity_id
_entity_poly.type
_entity_poly.pdbx_seq_one_letter_code
_entity_poly.pdbx_strand_id
1 'polypeptide(L)'
;MPRNPEIKRPCKFIGVSEVDMVVENSGDKMEKTYDIRAIMDFLPHRYPFILVDRVLDLVPGAKITALKNVTINEPFFQGHFPTYPIMPGVLIVEAMAQAAGLLALESTPAEKRGAPVFFMGLDKVKFRKPVVPGDQLVLEVQIIKFRSKVVKASGKAFVENNVVAEAELMATLG
;
A
#
# COMPACT_ATOMS: atom_id res chain seq x y z
N MET A 1 8.48 -17.17 42.72
CA MET A 1 8.24 -16.12 41.71
C MET A 1 6.77 -16.20 41.27
N PRO A 2 5.93 -15.21 41.55
CA PRO A 2 4.51 -15.28 41.17
C PRO A 2 4.30 -14.98 39.68
N ARG A 3 3.41 -15.74 39.07
CA ARG A 3 2.99 -15.59 37.66
C ARG A 3 2.14 -14.31 37.49
N ASN A 4 2.46 -13.53 36.47
CA ASN A 4 1.78 -12.32 36.09
C ASN A 4 0.36 -12.67 35.55
N PRO A 5 -0.73 -12.02 36.02
CA PRO A 5 -2.07 -12.30 35.47
C PRO A 5 -2.26 -11.68 34.10
N GLU A 6 -2.82 -12.47 33.19
CA GLU A 6 -3.25 -12.03 31.84
C GLU A 6 -4.27 -10.87 31.93
N ILE A 7 -3.88 -9.72 31.42
CA ILE A 7 -4.80 -8.59 31.25
C ILE A 7 -5.60 -8.80 29.97
N LYS A 8 -6.76 -9.45 30.09
CA LYS A 8 -7.80 -9.45 29.04
C LYS A 8 -8.53 -8.10 29.10
N ARG A 9 -8.20 -7.18 28.21
CA ARG A 9 -9.01 -5.98 27.96
C ARG A 9 -9.89 -6.23 26.74
N PRO A 10 -11.22 -6.26 26.85
CA PRO A 10 -12.08 -6.26 25.68
C PRO A 10 -12.09 -4.84 25.07
N CYS A 11 -11.57 -4.70 23.84
CA CYS A 11 -11.83 -3.53 23.01
C CYS A 11 -13.33 -3.54 22.65
N LYS A 12 -14.13 -2.68 23.28
CA LYS A 12 -15.49 -2.41 22.79
C LYS A 12 -15.40 -1.47 21.59
N PHE A 13 -15.59 -2.02 20.40
CA PHE A 13 -15.90 -1.22 19.22
C PHE A 13 -17.33 -0.68 19.37
N ILE A 14 -17.46 0.65 19.35
CA ILE A 14 -18.76 1.32 19.36
C ILE A 14 -19.30 1.30 17.93
N GLY A 15 -20.41 0.59 17.73
CA GLY A 15 -21.40 0.81 16.69
C GLY A 15 -20.97 0.55 15.24
N VAL A 16 -21.01 -0.72 14.82
CA VAL A 16 -21.29 -1.08 13.42
C VAL A 16 -22.51 -1.99 13.47
N SER A 17 -23.64 -1.52 12.92
CA SER A 17 -24.82 -2.34 12.69
C SER A 17 -24.49 -3.49 11.76
N GLU A 18 -24.98 -4.70 12.10
CA GLU A 18 -24.97 -5.85 11.21
C GLU A 18 -25.59 -5.46 9.86
N VAL A 19 -24.76 -5.50 8.81
CA VAL A 19 -25.26 -5.47 7.43
C VAL A 19 -25.29 -6.92 6.97
N ASP A 20 -26.49 -7.43 6.70
CA ASP A 20 -26.69 -8.73 6.11
C ASP A 20 -25.89 -8.84 4.80
N MET A 21 -24.85 -9.67 4.82
CA MET A 21 -24.10 -10.00 3.61
C MET A 21 -24.93 -10.99 2.78
N VAL A 22 -25.58 -10.47 1.74
CA VAL A 22 -26.06 -11.30 0.64
C VAL A 22 -24.83 -11.74 -0.15
N VAL A 23 -24.45 -13.01 0.01
CA VAL A 23 -23.38 -13.65 -0.77
C VAL A 23 -23.94 -13.95 -2.16
N GLU A 24 -23.76 -13.04 -3.10
CA GLU A 24 -23.89 -13.39 -4.51
C GLU A 24 -22.62 -14.10 -4.99
N ASN A 25 -22.82 -15.37 -5.31
CA ASN A 25 -21.82 -16.30 -5.80
C ASN A 25 -21.47 -15.98 -7.25
N SER A 26 -20.45 -15.13 -7.49
CA SER A 26 -19.86 -14.86 -8.80
C SER A 26 -18.37 -15.19 -8.77
N GLY A 27 -17.99 -16.28 -9.44
CA GLY A 27 -16.66 -16.79 -9.81
C GLY A 27 -15.47 -16.32 -8.97
N ASP A 28 -15.04 -17.18 -8.08
CA ASP A 28 -14.03 -17.04 -7.03
C ASP A 28 -12.67 -16.50 -7.56
N LYS A 29 -12.50 -15.20 -7.68
CA LYS A 29 -11.19 -14.55 -7.70
C LYS A 29 -10.77 -14.41 -6.24
N MET A 30 -9.95 -15.33 -5.73
CA MET A 30 -9.42 -15.28 -4.37
C MET A 30 -8.78 -13.93 -4.11
N GLU A 31 -9.44 -13.09 -3.33
CA GLU A 31 -8.89 -11.85 -2.78
C GLU A 31 -7.78 -12.22 -1.78
N LYS A 32 -6.59 -11.62 -1.96
CA LYS A 32 -5.44 -11.90 -1.11
C LYS A 32 -5.13 -10.70 -0.24
N THR A 33 -4.89 -10.96 1.05
CA THR A 33 -4.44 -9.94 2.01
C THR A 33 -3.04 -10.29 2.52
N TYR A 34 -2.19 -9.29 2.78
CA TYR A 34 -0.84 -9.49 3.31
C TYR A 34 -0.57 -8.55 4.49
N ASP A 35 0.00 -9.10 5.55
CA ASP A 35 0.61 -8.34 6.63
C ASP A 35 2.01 -7.85 6.22
N ILE A 36 2.65 -7.08 7.10
CA ILE A 36 3.99 -6.51 6.83
C ILE A 36 5.06 -7.59 6.63
N ARG A 37 4.95 -8.75 7.27
CA ARG A 37 5.92 -9.84 7.13
C ARG A 37 5.86 -10.43 5.72
N ALA A 38 4.66 -10.73 5.25
CA ALA A 38 4.45 -11.21 3.89
C ALA A 38 4.90 -10.15 2.86
N ILE A 39 4.60 -8.86 3.07
CA ILE A 39 5.07 -7.76 2.20
C ILE A 39 6.60 -7.75 2.09
N MET A 40 7.31 -7.93 3.21
CA MET A 40 8.78 -7.97 3.23
C MET A 40 9.38 -9.17 2.51
N ASP A 41 8.63 -10.25 2.30
CA ASP A 41 9.07 -11.39 1.46
C ASP A 41 9.01 -11.06 -0.03
N PHE A 42 8.11 -10.16 -0.42
CA PHE A 42 7.97 -9.71 -1.82
C PHE A 42 8.90 -8.54 -2.16
N LEU A 43 8.98 -7.54 -1.28
CA LEU A 43 9.73 -6.31 -1.52
C LEU A 43 11.10 -6.34 -0.85
N PRO A 44 12.18 -5.91 -1.55
CA PRO A 44 13.50 -5.78 -0.93
C PRO A 44 13.61 -4.58 0.03
N HIS A 45 12.65 -3.65 -0.04
CA HIS A 45 12.63 -2.44 0.78
C HIS A 45 12.61 -2.75 2.29
N ARG A 46 13.30 -1.94 3.09
CA ARG A 46 13.33 -2.01 4.57
C ARG A 46 13.22 -0.61 5.15
N TYR A 47 13.11 -0.52 6.47
CA TYR A 47 13.15 0.75 7.17
C TYR A 47 14.37 1.59 6.73
N PRO A 48 14.23 2.90 6.48
CA PRO A 48 12.98 3.69 6.60
C PRO A 48 12.18 3.77 5.30
N PHE A 49 12.43 2.94 4.30
CA PHE A 49 11.92 3.08 2.93
C PHE A 49 10.87 2.03 2.53
N ILE A 50 10.43 1.15 3.42
CA ILE A 50 9.24 0.34 3.21
C ILE A 50 8.01 1.17 3.61
N LEU A 51 7.15 1.48 2.63
CA LEU A 51 6.04 2.42 2.82
C LEU A 51 4.66 1.74 2.83
N VAL A 52 4.57 0.47 2.45
CA VAL A 52 3.30 -0.28 2.51
C VAL A 52 3.24 -1.08 3.80
N ASP A 53 2.23 -0.81 4.64
CA ASP A 53 2.05 -1.47 5.93
C ASP A 53 1.16 -2.73 5.84
N ARG A 54 0.21 -2.73 4.89
CA ARG A 54 -0.73 -3.85 4.69
C ARG A 54 -1.25 -3.87 3.27
N VAL A 55 -1.51 -5.07 2.74
CA VAL A 55 -2.36 -5.26 1.56
C VAL A 55 -3.75 -5.62 2.05
N LEU A 56 -4.75 -4.84 1.66
CA LEU A 56 -6.15 -4.99 2.03
C LEU A 56 -6.88 -5.91 1.05
N ASP A 57 -6.55 -5.81 -0.25
CA ASP A 57 -7.10 -6.63 -1.32
C ASP A 57 -6.07 -6.71 -2.47
N LEU A 58 -5.92 -7.89 -3.08
CA LEU A 58 -5.07 -8.08 -4.24
C LEU A 58 -5.69 -9.12 -5.16
N VAL A 59 -5.87 -8.71 -6.42
CA VAL A 59 -6.26 -9.59 -7.52
C VAL A 59 -5.08 -9.69 -8.48
N PRO A 60 -4.36 -10.84 -8.54
CA PRO A 60 -3.18 -10.98 -9.38
C PRO A 60 -3.42 -10.59 -10.84
N GLY A 61 -2.50 -9.84 -11.43
CA GLY A 61 -2.59 -9.36 -12.80
C GLY A 61 -3.59 -8.23 -13.04
N ALA A 62 -4.33 -7.76 -12.03
CA ALA A 62 -5.38 -6.77 -12.18
C ALA A 62 -5.19 -5.56 -11.26
N LYS A 63 -5.40 -5.72 -9.95
CA LYS A 63 -5.45 -4.59 -9.01
C LYS A 63 -4.92 -4.95 -7.63
N ILE A 64 -4.53 -3.93 -6.87
CA ILE A 64 -4.20 -4.02 -5.45
C ILE A 64 -4.76 -2.81 -4.71
N THR A 65 -5.24 -3.04 -3.50
CA THR A 65 -5.55 -2.01 -2.51
C THR A 65 -4.63 -2.23 -1.31
N ALA A 66 -3.81 -1.21 -1.00
CA ALA A 66 -2.84 -1.27 0.07
C ALA A 66 -2.99 -0.09 1.02
N LEU A 67 -2.43 -0.21 2.21
CA LEU A 67 -2.49 0.78 3.28
C LEU A 67 -1.09 1.22 3.69
N LYS A 68 -0.90 2.53 3.86
CA LYS A 68 0.18 3.12 4.63
C LYS A 68 -0.38 3.96 5.77
N ASN A 69 0.06 3.70 6.99
CA ASN A 69 -0.19 4.58 8.13
C ASN A 69 0.86 5.69 8.16
N VAL A 70 0.42 6.94 8.17
CA VAL A 70 1.32 8.09 8.20
C VAL A 70 1.47 8.54 9.65
N THR A 71 2.69 8.42 10.21
CA THR A 71 2.94 8.78 11.61
C THR A 71 4.00 9.86 11.74
N ILE A 72 3.94 10.67 12.81
CA ILE A 72 4.95 11.70 13.09
C ILE A 72 6.37 11.12 13.30
N ASN A 73 6.48 9.81 13.57
CA ASN A 73 7.75 9.12 13.76
C ASN A 73 8.49 8.81 12.46
N GLU A 74 7.92 9.15 11.31
CA GLU A 74 8.59 8.99 10.02
C GLU A 74 9.77 9.97 9.89
N PRO A 75 10.97 9.50 9.49
CA PRO A 75 12.17 10.32 9.46
C PRO A 75 12.06 11.57 8.57
N PHE A 76 11.27 11.50 7.49
CA PHE A 76 11.13 12.62 6.56
C PHE A 76 10.42 13.84 7.16
N PHE A 77 9.64 13.70 8.23
CA PHE A 77 8.98 14.83 8.90
C PHE A 77 9.97 15.73 9.66
N GLN A 78 11.19 15.26 9.95
CA GLN A 78 12.24 16.09 10.54
C GLN A 78 12.66 17.24 9.60
N GLY A 79 12.51 17.05 8.29
CA GLY A 79 12.87 18.04 7.28
C GLY A 79 11.71 18.56 6.42
N HIS A 80 10.58 17.85 6.36
CA HIS A 80 9.48 18.20 5.43
C HIS A 80 8.11 18.37 6.13
N PHE A 81 7.83 19.42 6.90
CA PHE A 81 8.67 20.51 7.34
C PHE A 81 8.61 20.58 8.87
N PRO A 82 9.64 21.06 9.59
CA PRO A 82 9.68 21.02 11.07
C PRO A 82 8.48 21.65 11.77
N THR A 83 7.95 22.74 11.22
CA THR A 83 6.80 23.47 11.80
C THR A 83 5.45 23.12 11.16
N TYR A 84 5.48 22.40 10.03
CA TYR A 84 4.28 22.02 9.29
C TYR A 84 4.50 20.67 8.59
N PRO A 85 4.37 19.55 9.32
CA PRO A 85 4.69 18.23 8.79
C PRO A 85 3.71 17.81 7.71
N ILE A 86 4.21 17.61 6.49
CA ILE A 86 3.48 17.10 5.33
C ILE A 86 4.27 15.93 4.76
N MET A 87 3.62 14.83 4.43
CA MET A 87 4.27 13.73 3.72
C MET A 87 4.74 14.21 2.34
N PRO A 88 6.03 14.02 1.98
CA PRO A 88 6.51 14.38 0.65
C PRO A 88 5.71 13.68 -0.44
N GLY A 89 5.19 14.45 -1.41
CA GLY A 89 4.37 13.89 -2.49
C GLY A 89 5.10 12.80 -3.29
N VAL A 90 6.41 12.94 -3.48
CA VAL A 90 7.24 11.92 -4.14
C VAL A 90 7.25 10.60 -3.38
N LEU A 91 7.12 10.59 -2.05
CA LEU A 91 7.00 9.37 -1.25
C LEU A 91 5.59 8.76 -1.32
N ILE A 92 4.56 9.55 -1.60
CA ILE A 92 3.23 9.01 -1.92
C ILE A 92 3.29 8.24 -3.24
N VAL A 93 3.98 8.78 -4.24
CA VAL A 93 4.20 8.10 -5.52
C VAL A 93 5.03 6.83 -5.32
N GLU A 94 6.08 6.87 -4.50
CA GLU A 94 6.88 5.69 -4.14
C GLU A 94 6.03 4.62 -3.45
N ALA A 95 5.14 4.99 -2.52
CA ALA A 95 4.24 4.05 -1.88
C ALA A 95 3.30 3.36 -2.89
N MET A 96 2.76 4.12 -3.87
CA MET A 96 1.99 3.55 -4.98
C MET A 96 2.85 2.61 -5.84
N ALA A 97 4.13 2.92 -6.05
CA ALA A 97 5.04 2.07 -6.80
C ALA A 97 5.38 0.76 -6.07
N GLN A 98 5.55 0.82 -4.75
CA GLN A 98 5.72 -0.39 -3.95
C GLN A 98 4.48 -1.28 -4.01
N ALA A 99 3.27 -0.70 -3.94
CA ALA A 99 2.03 -1.44 -4.16
C ALA A 99 1.96 -2.04 -5.56
N ALA A 100 2.35 -1.29 -6.62
CA ALA A 100 2.45 -1.82 -7.98
C ALA A 100 3.47 -2.96 -8.09
N GLY A 101 4.60 -2.85 -7.39
CA GLY A 101 5.63 -3.89 -7.30
C GLY A 101 5.10 -5.18 -6.68
N LEU A 102 4.37 -5.07 -5.55
CA LEU A 102 3.70 -6.21 -4.91
C LEU A 102 2.75 -6.92 -5.89
N LEU A 103 1.89 -6.15 -6.55
CA LEU A 103 0.95 -6.68 -7.56
C LEU A 103 1.67 -7.37 -8.71
N ALA A 104 2.76 -6.77 -9.22
CA ALA A 104 3.54 -7.33 -10.31
C ALA A 104 4.26 -8.62 -9.90
N LEU A 105 4.92 -8.64 -8.73
CA LEU A 105 5.65 -9.80 -8.21
C LEU A 105 4.71 -10.96 -7.87
N GLU A 106 3.52 -10.68 -7.30
CA GLU A 106 2.50 -11.71 -7.07
C GLU A 106 1.95 -12.31 -8.37
N SER A 107 2.02 -11.55 -9.47
CA SER A 107 1.60 -11.97 -10.80
C SER A 107 2.70 -12.72 -11.57
N THR A 108 3.85 -12.97 -10.95
CA THR A 108 5.02 -13.64 -11.53
C THR A 108 5.41 -14.90 -10.74
N PRO A 109 6.24 -15.80 -11.30
CA PRO A 109 6.73 -16.97 -10.57
C PRO A 109 7.41 -16.61 -9.24
N ALA A 110 7.25 -17.48 -8.23
CA ALA A 110 7.69 -17.23 -6.84
C ALA A 110 9.21 -16.98 -6.71
N GLU A 111 10.01 -17.48 -7.62
CA GLU A 111 11.48 -17.30 -7.63
C GLU A 111 11.91 -15.84 -7.82
N LYS A 112 10.98 -14.99 -8.26
CA LYS A 112 11.22 -13.54 -8.43
C LYS A 112 10.83 -12.69 -7.21
N ARG A 113 10.33 -13.29 -6.15
CA ARG A 113 10.07 -12.58 -4.88
C ARG A 113 11.37 -11.98 -4.36
N GLY A 114 11.29 -10.77 -3.83
CA GLY A 114 12.45 -10.03 -3.35
C GLY A 114 13.32 -9.41 -4.44
N ALA A 115 12.98 -9.60 -5.73
CA ALA A 115 13.68 -8.93 -6.82
C ALA A 115 13.44 -7.41 -6.77
N PRO A 116 14.47 -6.60 -7.08
CA PRO A 116 14.29 -5.15 -7.12
C PRO A 116 13.36 -4.76 -8.28
N VAL A 117 12.56 -3.71 -8.04
CA VAL A 117 11.69 -3.10 -9.04
C VAL A 117 12.24 -1.70 -9.33
N PHE A 118 12.59 -1.43 -10.58
CA PHE A 118 13.20 -0.16 -10.96
C PHE A 118 12.20 0.69 -11.73
N PHE A 119 12.05 1.95 -11.29
CA PHE A 119 11.29 2.93 -12.07
C PHE A 119 11.91 3.15 -13.45
N MET A 120 11.04 3.22 -14.46
CA MET A 120 11.38 3.61 -15.82
C MET A 120 10.78 4.98 -16.18
N GLY A 121 9.67 5.34 -15.57
CA GLY A 121 9.01 6.60 -15.85
C GLY A 121 7.79 6.82 -14.96
N LEU A 122 7.43 8.10 -14.84
CA LEU A 122 6.27 8.60 -14.13
C LEU A 122 5.52 9.56 -15.05
N ASP A 123 4.22 9.33 -15.24
CA ASP A 123 3.36 10.18 -16.05
C ASP A 123 2.15 10.63 -15.25
N LYS A 124 1.52 11.73 -15.65
CA LYS A 124 0.25 12.24 -15.13
C LYS A 124 0.22 12.38 -13.60
N VAL A 125 1.38 12.66 -13.00
CA VAL A 125 1.49 12.85 -11.55
C VAL A 125 0.76 14.12 -11.15
N LYS A 126 -0.15 13.99 -10.18
CA LYS A 126 -0.86 15.14 -9.58
C LYS A 126 -0.95 14.95 -8.07
N PHE A 127 -0.65 16.00 -7.34
CA PHE A 127 -0.86 16.13 -5.90
C PHE A 127 -2.04 17.07 -5.67
N ARG A 128 -3.07 16.60 -4.95
CA ARG A 128 -4.34 17.33 -4.82
C ARG A 128 -4.57 17.90 -3.44
N LYS A 129 -4.11 17.17 -2.41
CA LYS A 129 -4.27 17.57 -1.00
C LYS A 129 -3.02 17.13 -0.22
N PRO A 130 -2.62 17.88 0.82
CA PRO A 130 -1.56 17.44 1.71
C PRO A 130 -1.99 16.19 2.47
N VAL A 131 -1.01 15.33 2.77
CA VAL A 131 -1.13 14.17 3.66
C VAL A 131 -0.30 14.46 4.90
N VAL A 132 -0.89 14.31 6.08
CA VAL A 132 -0.30 14.74 7.36
C VAL A 132 -0.20 13.56 8.35
N PRO A 133 0.62 13.67 9.41
CA PRO A 133 0.66 12.66 10.46
C PRO A 133 -0.72 12.41 11.08
N GLY A 134 -1.08 11.13 11.19
CA GLY A 134 -2.42 10.67 11.63
C GLY A 134 -3.28 10.15 10.49
N ASP A 135 -2.97 10.47 9.24
CA ASP A 135 -3.72 9.97 8.10
C ASP A 135 -3.47 8.48 7.85
N GLN A 136 -4.49 7.80 7.35
CA GLN A 136 -4.36 6.49 6.69
C GLN A 136 -4.44 6.70 5.18
N LEU A 137 -3.34 6.40 4.51
CA LEU A 137 -3.22 6.53 3.06
C LEU A 137 -3.59 5.20 2.40
N VAL A 138 -4.75 5.14 1.76
CA VAL A 138 -5.20 4.00 0.97
C VAL A 138 -4.67 4.15 -0.45
N LEU A 139 -3.97 3.13 -0.93
CA LEU A 139 -3.33 3.08 -2.24
C LEU A 139 -4.08 2.10 -3.13
N GLU A 140 -4.74 2.60 -4.16
CA GLU A 140 -5.38 1.76 -5.19
C GLU A 140 -4.53 1.79 -6.45
N VAL A 141 -4.07 0.61 -6.89
CA VAL A 141 -3.24 0.48 -8.09
C VAL A 141 -3.81 -0.58 -9.01
N GLN A 142 -3.88 -0.26 -10.30
CA GLN A 142 -4.36 -1.15 -11.36
C GLN A 142 -3.30 -1.31 -12.45
N ILE A 143 -3.07 -2.54 -12.91
CA ILE A 143 -2.21 -2.79 -14.08
C ILE A 143 -2.92 -2.31 -15.34
N ILE A 144 -2.29 -1.38 -16.08
CA ILE A 144 -2.71 -0.97 -17.42
C ILE A 144 -2.15 -1.94 -18.45
N LYS A 145 -0.87 -2.33 -18.30
CA LYS A 145 -0.18 -3.23 -19.21
C LYS A 145 0.96 -3.93 -18.50
N PHE A 146 1.05 -5.23 -18.73
CA PHE A 146 2.19 -6.04 -18.27
C PHE A 146 2.74 -6.82 -19.46
N ARG A 147 3.96 -6.56 -19.84
CA ARG A 147 4.61 -7.24 -20.96
C ARG A 147 6.06 -7.57 -20.63
N SER A 148 6.40 -8.86 -20.69
CA SER A 148 7.72 -9.38 -20.31
C SER A 148 8.05 -9.00 -18.87
N LYS A 149 9.00 -8.09 -18.65
CA LYS A 149 9.40 -7.60 -17.33
C LYS A 149 8.87 -6.17 -17.02
N VAL A 150 8.24 -5.52 -18.00
CA VAL A 150 7.78 -4.12 -17.88
C VAL A 150 6.32 -4.06 -17.48
N VAL A 151 6.06 -3.35 -16.39
CA VAL A 151 4.72 -3.07 -15.86
C VAL A 151 4.42 -1.60 -16.06
N LYS A 152 3.25 -1.31 -16.63
CA LYS A 152 2.63 0.02 -16.56
C LYS A 152 1.37 -0.08 -15.70
N ALA A 153 1.25 0.78 -14.70
CA ALA A 153 0.15 0.80 -13.76
C ALA A 153 -0.39 2.22 -13.57
N SER A 154 -1.65 2.33 -13.19
CA SER A 154 -2.28 3.56 -12.75
C SER A 154 -2.50 3.47 -11.24
N GLY A 155 -2.09 4.49 -10.49
CA GLY A 155 -2.24 4.57 -9.05
C GLY A 155 -3.03 5.79 -8.61
N LYS A 156 -3.84 5.61 -7.57
CA LYS A 156 -4.49 6.68 -6.82
C LYS A 156 -4.26 6.47 -5.34
N ALA A 157 -4.01 7.55 -4.61
CA ALA A 157 -3.89 7.56 -3.17
C ALA A 157 -5.05 8.36 -2.56
N PHE A 158 -5.64 7.83 -1.48
CA PHE A 158 -6.81 8.39 -0.82
C PHE A 158 -6.55 8.59 0.67
N VAL A 159 -7.11 9.66 1.22
CA VAL A 159 -7.32 9.87 2.66
C VAL A 159 -8.81 10.16 2.85
N GLU A 160 -9.48 9.42 3.74
CA GLU A 160 -10.92 9.58 4.00
C GLU A 160 -11.78 9.63 2.72
N ASN A 161 -11.51 8.72 1.77
CA ASN A 161 -12.16 8.63 0.45
C ASN A 161 -11.89 9.81 -0.51
N ASN A 162 -11.06 10.79 -0.12
CA ASN A 162 -10.65 11.87 -1.02
C ASN A 162 -9.35 11.51 -1.74
N VAL A 163 -9.31 11.67 -3.06
CA VAL A 163 -8.07 11.52 -3.82
C VAL A 163 -7.06 12.60 -3.41
N VAL A 164 -5.91 12.20 -2.88
CA VAL A 164 -4.82 13.11 -2.46
C VAL A 164 -3.69 13.15 -3.47
N ALA A 165 -3.44 12.03 -4.19
CA ALA A 165 -2.48 11.95 -5.29
C ALA A 165 -2.91 10.94 -6.34
N GLU A 166 -2.41 11.11 -7.57
CA GLU A 166 -2.58 10.14 -8.67
C GLU A 166 -1.33 10.14 -9.55
N ALA A 167 -1.02 9.00 -10.18
CA ALA A 167 0.09 8.84 -11.10
C ALA A 167 -0.11 7.65 -12.04
N GLU A 168 0.50 7.70 -13.23
CA GLU A 168 0.83 6.52 -14.02
C GLU A 168 2.30 6.14 -13.76
N LEU A 169 2.54 4.88 -13.50
CA LEU A 169 3.83 4.33 -13.09
C LEU A 169 4.30 3.35 -14.16
N MET A 170 5.57 3.45 -14.54
CA MET A 170 6.20 2.45 -15.39
C MET A 170 7.46 1.93 -14.71
N ALA A 171 7.57 0.61 -14.57
CA ALA A 171 8.67 -0.03 -13.88
C ALA A 171 9.09 -1.34 -14.58
N THR A 172 10.32 -1.78 -14.34
CA THR A 172 10.80 -3.10 -14.76
C THR A 172 11.14 -3.95 -13.54
N LEU A 173 10.81 -5.24 -13.63
CA LEU A 173 11.26 -6.26 -12.67
C LEU A 173 12.69 -6.67 -12.98
N GLY A 174 13.54 -6.74 -11.96
CA GLY A 174 14.94 -7.18 -12.06
C GLY A 174 15.12 -8.64 -12.48
#